data_70a094146cdf3bc4fed220fac7748cce
#
_entry.id   70a094146cdf3bc4fed220fac7748cce
#
_cell.length_a   1.000
_cell.length_b   1.000
_cell.length_c   1.000
_cell.angle_alpha   90.00
_cell.angle_beta   90.00
_cell.angle_gamma   90.00
#
_symmetry.space_group_name_H-M   'P 1'
#
loop_
_entity.id
_entity.type
_entity.pdbx_description
1 polymer ?
#
loop_
_entity_poly.entity_id
_entity_poly.type
_entity_poly.pdbx_seq_one_letter_code
_entity_poly.pdbx_strand_id
1 'polypeptide(L)'
;MKKREYANAFFNRIRELNLEPNLVVFPRNQPQLINSRYVEVVKGFRRSEPFEAFVPGEIYHPSFRYSDLIALAKGVDAKLVPRPFTGQMIVEGVVADFLQAIGLDPSSFGGTEIRRNQTAGPFTVSVARDVSRLINNSGRRLTDVQARRCKRKLTPYLQEKGLADTGYCGLSNALARQVEKDWQRDNDVFAQQVWQKPWKEVFAADVGREFTPNDFDIAKPDERTQTQRHQTVKEIMASVEDIMAYPAAPTI
;
A
#
# COMPACT_ATOMS: atom_id res chain seq x y z
N MET A 1 20.20 -10.35 1.30
CA MET A 1 21.62 -10.03 1.07
C MET A 1 21.77 -9.01 -0.06
N LYS A 2 21.51 -9.32 -1.33
CA LYS A 2 21.69 -8.40 -2.49
C LYS A 2 21.09 -6.98 -2.33
N LYS A 3 19.89 -6.82 -1.75
CA LYS A 3 19.27 -5.48 -1.57
C LYS A 3 20.08 -4.57 -0.64
N ARG A 4 20.73 -5.11 0.39
CA ARG A 4 21.55 -4.35 1.33
C ARG A 4 22.87 -3.92 0.70
N GLU A 5 23.44 -4.75 -0.14
CA GLU A 5 24.66 -4.45 -0.92
C GLU A 5 24.43 -3.29 -1.90
N TYR A 6 23.31 -3.31 -2.63
CA TYR A 6 22.96 -2.20 -3.53
C TYR A 6 22.72 -0.88 -2.78
N ALA A 7 22.03 -0.93 -1.63
CA ALA A 7 21.81 0.25 -0.82
C ALA A 7 23.16 0.83 -0.33
N ASN A 8 24.05 -0.02 0.16
CA ASN A 8 25.37 0.43 0.62
C ASN A 8 26.21 1.03 -0.53
N ALA A 9 26.22 0.39 -1.70
CA ALA A 9 26.91 0.92 -2.88
C ALA A 9 26.36 2.29 -3.31
N PHE A 10 25.05 2.46 -3.28
CA PHE A 10 24.37 3.73 -3.59
C PHE A 10 24.79 4.83 -2.61
N PHE A 11 24.69 4.58 -1.30
CA PHE A 11 25.07 5.59 -0.29
C PHE A 11 26.57 5.87 -0.27
N ASN A 12 27.44 4.88 -0.56
CA ASN A 12 28.87 5.14 -0.72
C ASN A 12 29.11 6.10 -1.89
N ARG A 13 28.43 5.90 -3.02
CA ARG A 13 28.57 6.79 -4.16
C ARG A 13 28.12 8.22 -3.88
N ILE A 14 27.05 8.39 -3.09
CA ILE A 14 26.59 9.73 -2.64
C ILE A 14 27.69 10.42 -1.84
N ARG A 15 28.34 9.71 -0.90
CA ARG A 15 29.44 10.26 -0.10
C ARG A 15 30.68 10.63 -0.94
N GLU A 16 31.06 9.80 -1.90
CA GLU A 16 32.14 10.10 -2.85
C GLU A 16 31.90 11.39 -3.65
N LEU A 17 30.64 11.72 -3.87
CA LEU A 17 30.23 12.95 -4.56
C LEU A 17 30.08 14.15 -3.63
N ASN A 18 30.38 14.01 -2.32
CA ASN A 18 30.17 15.01 -1.28
C ASN A 18 28.72 15.53 -1.22
N LEU A 19 27.74 14.64 -1.45
CA LEU A 19 26.31 14.96 -1.36
C LEU A 19 25.76 14.53 0.00
N GLU A 20 24.88 15.35 0.56
CA GLU A 20 24.15 15.05 1.79
C GLU A 20 22.80 14.41 1.46
N PRO A 21 22.58 13.12 1.76
CA PRO A 21 21.32 12.47 1.43
C PRO A 21 20.22 12.87 2.42
N ASN A 22 19.02 13.18 1.87
CA ASN A 22 17.80 13.33 2.65
C ASN A 22 16.89 12.12 2.44
N LEU A 23 16.49 11.46 3.53
CA LEU A 23 15.50 10.39 3.54
C LEU A 23 14.12 10.98 3.85
N VAL A 24 13.38 11.37 2.81
CA VAL A 24 11.98 11.80 2.96
C VAL A 24 11.11 10.56 3.09
N VAL A 25 10.40 10.45 4.21
CA VAL A 25 9.54 9.31 4.51
C VAL A 25 8.15 9.79 4.90
N PHE A 26 7.13 9.01 4.53
CA PHE A 26 5.74 9.31 4.81
C PHE A 26 5.14 8.24 5.74
N PRO A 27 5.40 8.31 7.06
CA PRO A 27 4.76 7.42 8.03
C PRO A 27 3.24 7.58 7.99
N ARG A 28 2.54 6.46 8.12
CA ARG A 28 1.09 6.38 8.13
C ARG A 28 0.63 5.61 9.37
N ASN A 29 -0.50 5.96 9.95
CA ASN A 29 -1.05 5.17 11.05
C ASN A 29 -1.29 3.72 10.59
N GLN A 30 -0.85 2.73 11.37
CA GLN A 30 -0.73 1.33 10.93
C GLN A 30 -2.07 0.70 10.53
N PRO A 31 -3.22 0.95 11.15
CA PRO A 31 -4.48 0.42 10.64
C PRO A 31 -4.76 0.80 9.19
N GLN A 32 -4.57 2.08 8.83
CA GLN A 32 -4.75 2.52 7.46
C GLN A 32 -3.66 1.97 6.52
N LEU A 33 -2.44 1.82 7.01
CA LEU A 33 -1.33 1.25 6.24
C LEU A 33 -1.60 -0.21 5.90
N ILE A 34 -2.01 -1.04 6.87
CA ILE A 34 -2.26 -2.47 6.63
C ILE A 34 -3.47 -2.68 5.71
N ASN A 35 -4.52 -1.86 5.85
CA ASN A 35 -5.67 -1.88 4.93
C ASN A 35 -5.25 -1.57 3.49
N SER A 36 -4.47 -0.52 3.30
CA SER A 36 -3.94 -0.12 1.99
C SER A 36 -3.02 -1.19 1.39
N ARG A 37 -2.15 -1.79 2.22
CA ARG A 37 -1.25 -2.86 1.81
C ARG A 37 -2.00 -4.10 1.36
N TYR A 38 -3.06 -4.49 2.08
CA TYR A 38 -3.92 -5.60 1.67
C TYR A 38 -4.48 -5.38 0.25
N VAL A 39 -5.09 -4.23 0.01
CA VAL A 39 -5.63 -3.88 -1.30
C VAL A 39 -4.57 -4.00 -2.40
N GLU A 40 -3.35 -3.51 -2.13
CA GLU A 40 -2.26 -3.55 -3.11
C GLU A 40 -1.77 -4.97 -3.41
N VAL A 41 -1.66 -5.84 -2.41
CA VAL A 41 -1.20 -7.22 -2.63
C VAL A 41 -2.29 -8.09 -3.28
N VAL A 42 -3.57 -7.87 -2.93
CA VAL A 42 -4.71 -8.55 -3.56
C VAL A 42 -4.87 -8.13 -5.02
N LYS A 43 -4.85 -6.83 -5.32
CA LYS A 43 -4.85 -6.34 -6.72
C LYS A 43 -3.66 -6.85 -7.53
N GLY A 44 -2.57 -7.17 -6.86
CA GLY A 44 -1.39 -7.79 -7.45
C GLY A 44 -1.52 -9.31 -7.66
N PHE A 45 -2.66 -9.91 -7.35
CA PHE A 45 -2.91 -11.35 -7.42
C PHE A 45 -1.92 -12.20 -6.62
N ARG A 46 -1.40 -11.64 -5.51
CA ARG A 46 -0.41 -12.29 -4.65
C ARG A 46 -1.00 -12.92 -3.40
N ARG A 47 -2.22 -12.54 -3.05
CA ARG A 47 -2.96 -12.98 -1.87
C ARG A 47 -4.42 -13.24 -2.22
N SER A 48 -5.00 -14.27 -1.61
CA SER A 48 -6.40 -14.68 -1.83
C SER A 48 -7.17 -14.88 -0.52
N GLU A 49 -6.51 -14.77 0.63
CA GLU A 49 -7.12 -14.87 1.94
C GLU A 49 -7.98 -13.64 2.29
N PRO A 50 -8.99 -13.78 3.16
CA PRO A 50 -9.73 -12.66 3.72
C PRO A 50 -8.82 -11.71 4.51
N PHE A 51 -9.26 -10.45 4.68
CA PHE A 51 -8.47 -9.42 5.36
C PHE A 51 -8.06 -9.83 6.79
N GLU A 52 -8.97 -10.41 7.56
CA GLU A 52 -8.69 -10.86 8.93
C GLU A 52 -7.59 -11.92 9.00
N ALA A 53 -7.54 -12.82 8.02
CA ALA A 53 -6.49 -13.85 7.92
C ALA A 53 -5.14 -13.28 7.42
N PHE A 54 -5.18 -12.18 6.67
CA PHE A 54 -3.98 -11.48 6.19
C PHE A 54 -3.24 -10.73 7.31
N VAL A 55 -3.97 -10.07 8.20
CA VAL A 55 -3.40 -9.17 9.23
C VAL A 55 -2.36 -9.84 10.11
N PRO A 56 -2.57 -11.03 10.70
CA PRO A 56 -1.58 -11.67 11.57
C PRO A 56 -0.24 -11.96 10.89
N GLY A 57 -0.26 -12.26 9.59
CA GLY A 57 0.96 -12.53 8.80
C GLY A 57 1.72 -11.27 8.40
N GLU A 58 1.05 -10.13 8.38
CA GLU A 58 1.63 -8.87 7.87
C GLU A 58 1.92 -7.83 8.96
N ILE A 59 1.26 -7.91 10.11
CA ILE A 59 1.40 -6.90 11.17
C ILE A 59 2.85 -6.74 11.65
N TYR A 60 3.64 -7.80 11.62
CA TYR A 60 5.05 -7.76 12.01
C TYR A 60 6.02 -7.53 10.84
N HIS A 61 5.49 -7.16 9.67
CA HIS A 61 6.37 -6.86 8.54
C HIS A 61 7.24 -5.63 8.85
N PRO A 62 8.55 -5.65 8.53
CA PRO A 62 9.49 -4.58 8.90
C PRO A 62 9.06 -3.17 8.44
N SER A 63 8.27 -3.06 7.37
CA SER A 63 7.78 -1.75 6.90
C SER A 63 6.82 -1.03 7.87
N PHE A 64 6.34 -1.71 8.92
CA PHE A 64 5.51 -1.11 9.96
C PHE A 64 6.33 -0.54 11.12
N ARG A 65 7.62 -0.87 11.22
CA ARG A 65 8.51 -0.42 12.28
C ARG A 65 9.21 0.88 11.87
N TYR A 66 8.65 1.99 12.29
CA TYR A 66 9.19 3.30 11.91
C TYR A 66 10.47 3.67 12.65
N SER A 67 10.69 3.15 13.85
CA SER A 67 11.96 3.36 14.59
C SER A 67 13.18 2.86 13.81
N ASP A 68 13.03 1.82 12.96
CA ASP A 68 14.11 1.32 12.10
C ASP A 68 14.59 2.37 11.07
N LEU A 69 13.74 3.33 10.69
CA LEU A 69 14.10 4.42 9.77
C LEU A 69 15.13 5.37 10.40
N ILE A 70 15.07 5.57 11.71
CA ILE A 70 16.05 6.40 12.44
C ILE A 70 17.41 5.72 12.42
N ALA A 71 17.44 4.41 12.71
CA ALA A 71 18.67 3.63 12.66
C ALA A 71 19.25 3.58 11.24
N LEU A 72 18.38 3.44 10.22
CA LEU A 72 18.79 3.48 8.82
C LEU A 72 19.43 4.84 8.46
N ALA A 73 18.76 5.94 8.77
CA ALA A 73 19.24 7.28 8.47
C ALA A 73 20.62 7.53 9.11
N LYS A 74 20.77 7.19 10.39
CA LYS A 74 22.06 7.27 11.10
C LYS A 74 23.13 6.38 10.46
N GLY A 75 22.78 5.16 10.07
CA GLY A 75 23.72 4.19 9.49
C GLY A 75 24.26 4.59 8.11
N VAL A 76 23.54 5.46 7.38
CA VAL A 76 23.95 5.96 6.05
C VAL A 76 24.31 7.44 6.05
N ASP A 77 24.38 8.06 7.23
CA ASP A 77 24.67 9.49 7.42
C ASP A 77 23.71 10.37 6.57
N ALA A 78 22.42 10.10 6.71
CA ALA A 78 21.37 10.82 5.99
C ALA A 78 20.49 11.61 6.97
N LYS A 79 20.03 12.77 6.54
CA LYS A 79 19.00 13.50 7.26
C LYS A 79 17.65 12.81 7.08
N LEU A 80 16.99 12.40 8.17
CA LEU A 80 15.63 11.88 8.13
C LEU A 80 14.63 13.04 8.13
N VAL A 81 13.75 13.08 7.10
CA VAL A 81 12.71 14.10 6.92
C VAL A 81 11.34 13.40 6.92
N PRO A 82 10.75 13.14 8.10
CA PRO A 82 9.47 12.46 8.21
C PRO A 82 8.30 13.43 8.00
N ARG A 83 7.40 13.09 7.08
CA ARG A 83 6.17 13.81 6.75
C ARG A 83 4.98 12.91 7.08
N PRO A 84 4.11 13.23 8.07
CA PRO A 84 3.02 12.37 8.47
C PRO A 84 1.98 12.27 7.35
N PHE A 85 1.72 11.04 6.88
CA PHE A 85 0.74 10.77 5.82
C PHE A 85 -0.67 10.72 6.41
N THR A 86 -1.31 11.88 6.51
CA THR A 86 -2.65 12.08 7.08
C THR A 86 -3.70 12.34 6.00
N GLY A 87 -4.98 12.30 6.39
CA GLY A 87 -6.09 12.70 5.51
C GLY A 87 -5.95 14.13 5.01
N GLN A 88 -5.44 15.05 5.84
CA GLN A 88 -5.19 16.45 5.47
C GLN A 88 -4.13 16.53 4.35
N MET A 89 -3.00 15.84 4.50
CA MET A 89 -1.97 15.81 3.47
C MET A 89 -2.50 15.27 2.12
N ILE A 90 -3.42 14.28 2.14
CA ILE A 90 -4.04 13.77 0.91
C ILE A 90 -4.85 14.86 0.21
N VAL A 91 -5.52 15.73 0.97
CA VAL A 91 -6.31 16.85 0.43
C VAL A 91 -5.39 17.95 -0.10
N GLU A 92 -4.37 18.32 0.64
CA GLU A 92 -3.40 19.37 0.30
C GLU A 92 -2.45 18.96 -0.86
N GLY A 93 -2.23 17.66 -1.05
CA GLY A 93 -1.42 17.09 -2.12
C GLY A 93 -0.07 16.58 -1.66
N VAL A 94 0.11 15.26 -1.75
CA VAL A 94 1.35 14.56 -1.34
C VAL A 94 2.58 15.06 -2.14
N VAL A 95 2.38 15.44 -3.40
CA VAL A 95 3.47 15.95 -4.25
C VAL A 95 3.92 17.32 -3.77
N ALA A 96 2.98 18.20 -3.42
CA ALA A 96 3.29 19.52 -2.90
C ALA A 96 4.07 19.43 -1.57
N ASP A 97 3.61 18.54 -0.66
CA ASP A 97 4.29 18.30 0.61
C ASP A 97 5.70 17.73 0.42
N PHE A 98 5.89 16.81 -0.54
CA PHE A 98 7.21 16.29 -0.89
C PHE A 98 8.14 17.39 -1.40
N LEU A 99 7.67 18.24 -2.32
CA LEU A 99 8.47 19.36 -2.84
C LEU A 99 8.89 20.31 -1.72
N GLN A 100 7.99 20.66 -0.81
CA GLN A 100 8.31 21.46 0.37
C GLN A 100 9.35 20.77 1.26
N ALA A 101 9.22 19.46 1.47
CA ALA A 101 10.16 18.69 2.30
C ALA A 101 11.61 18.71 1.77
N ILE A 102 11.78 18.89 0.45
CA ILE A 102 13.09 19.00 -0.19
C ILE A 102 13.49 20.45 -0.49
N GLY A 103 12.73 21.44 0.03
CA GLY A 103 13.05 22.87 -0.10
C GLY A 103 12.67 23.51 -1.43
N LEU A 104 11.78 22.87 -2.20
CA LEU A 104 11.28 23.40 -3.46
C LEU A 104 9.88 24.03 -3.27
N ASP A 105 9.62 25.12 -3.97
CA ASP A 105 8.29 25.74 -3.99
C ASP A 105 7.35 24.95 -4.92
N PRO A 106 6.26 24.35 -4.39
CA PRO A 106 5.30 23.60 -5.19
C PRO A 106 4.64 24.42 -6.30
N SER A 107 4.49 25.73 -6.10
CA SER A 107 3.86 26.62 -7.09
C SER A 107 4.66 26.75 -8.40
N SER A 108 5.95 26.45 -8.34
CA SER A 108 6.85 26.44 -9.50
C SER A 108 6.67 25.20 -10.39
N PHE A 109 5.84 24.23 -9.95
CA PHE A 109 5.64 22.95 -10.65
C PHE A 109 4.16 22.77 -11.01
N GLY A 110 3.87 22.50 -12.28
CA GLY A 110 2.52 22.13 -12.73
C GLY A 110 2.16 20.71 -12.29
N GLY A 111 0.85 20.44 -12.09
CA GLY A 111 0.35 19.07 -11.88
C GLY A 111 0.55 18.49 -10.48
N THR A 112 0.77 19.31 -9.46
CA THR A 112 0.88 18.88 -8.06
C THR A 112 -0.44 18.30 -7.50
N GLU A 113 -1.57 18.56 -8.15
CA GLU A 113 -2.92 18.11 -7.74
C GLU A 113 -3.28 16.69 -8.23
N ILE A 114 -2.34 15.95 -8.80
CA ILE A 114 -2.62 14.63 -9.38
C ILE A 114 -3.00 13.63 -8.28
N ARG A 115 -4.29 13.34 -8.17
CA ARG A 115 -4.81 12.25 -7.33
C ARG A 115 -4.69 10.92 -8.05
N ARG A 116 -3.54 10.27 -7.92
CA ARG A 116 -3.33 8.88 -8.35
C ARG A 116 -3.43 7.93 -7.15
N ASN A 117 -3.79 6.67 -7.42
CA ASN A 117 -3.84 5.59 -6.41
C ASN A 117 -4.95 5.72 -5.36
N GLN A 118 -6.17 6.07 -5.76
CA GLN A 118 -7.33 5.84 -4.90
C GLN A 118 -7.37 4.35 -4.50
N THR A 119 -7.64 4.10 -3.22
CA THR A 119 -7.81 2.73 -2.72
C THR A 119 -8.99 2.09 -3.46
N ALA A 120 -8.76 0.95 -4.13
CA ALA A 120 -9.83 0.22 -4.79
C ALA A 120 -10.92 -0.16 -3.79
N GLY A 121 -12.14 -0.33 -4.25
CA GLY A 121 -13.28 -0.68 -3.42
C GLY A 121 -13.48 -2.19 -3.23
N PRO A 122 -14.53 -2.57 -2.50
CA PRO A 122 -14.80 -3.96 -2.15
C PRO A 122 -15.09 -4.86 -3.36
N PHE A 123 -15.71 -4.34 -4.41
CA PHE A 123 -15.94 -5.11 -5.64
C PHE A 123 -14.60 -5.48 -6.30
N THR A 124 -13.74 -4.50 -6.54
CA THR A 124 -12.41 -4.71 -7.14
C THR A 124 -11.57 -5.69 -6.33
N VAL A 125 -11.57 -5.55 -4.99
CA VAL A 125 -10.82 -6.44 -4.09
C VAL A 125 -11.38 -7.85 -4.15
N SER A 126 -12.72 -8.04 -4.12
CA SER A 126 -13.33 -9.36 -4.17
C SER A 126 -13.06 -10.08 -5.49
N VAL A 127 -13.16 -9.39 -6.63
CA VAL A 127 -12.82 -9.95 -7.95
C VAL A 127 -11.35 -10.39 -7.99
N ALA A 128 -10.42 -9.55 -7.59
CA ALA A 128 -9.00 -9.88 -7.60
C ALA A 128 -8.67 -11.06 -6.68
N ARG A 129 -9.34 -11.15 -5.52
CA ARG A 129 -9.20 -12.26 -4.58
C ARG A 129 -9.71 -13.57 -5.15
N ASP A 130 -10.88 -13.56 -5.79
CA ASP A 130 -11.47 -14.76 -6.39
C ASP A 130 -10.63 -15.27 -7.57
N VAL A 131 -10.14 -14.37 -8.42
CA VAL A 131 -9.17 -14.72 -9.49
C VAL A 131 -7.92 -15.36 -8.89
N SER A 132 -7.37 -14.79 -7.81
CA SER A 132 -6.20 -15.36 -7.12
C SER A 132 -6.48 -16.76 -6.56
N ARG A 133 -7.69 -16.98 -6.01
CA ARG A 133 -8.12 -18.32 -5.53
C ARG A 133 -8.17 -19.34 -6.66
N LEU A 134 -8.75 -18.97 -7.80
CA LEU A 134 -8.83 -19.85 -8.97
C LEU A 134 -7.43 -20.23 -9.50
N ILE A 135 -6.51 -19.27 -9.57
CA ILE A 135 -5.13 -19.52 -9.97
C ILE A 135 -4.46 -20.49 -8.99
N ASN A 136 -4.58 -20.23 -7.69
CA ASN A 136 -3.98 -21.07 -6.65
C ASN A 136 -4.57 -22.50 -6.65
N ASN A 137 -5.88 -22.63 -6.80
CA ASN A 137 -6.59 -23.92 -6.84
C ASN A 137 -6.22 -24.75 -8.07
N SER A 138 -5.80 -24.11 -9.17
CA SER A 138 -5.27 -24.81 -10.35
C SER A 138 -3.83 -25.31 -10.20
N GLY A 139 -3.21 -25.11 -9.02
CA GLY A 139 -1.81 -25.45 -8.77
C GLY A 139 -0.80 -24.53 -9.47
N ARG A 140 -1.27 -23.48 -10.14
CA ARG A 140 -0.44 -22.52 -10.87
C ARG A 140 -0.09 -21.32 -9.98
N ARG A 141 0.97 -20.61 -10.37
CA ARG A 141 1.37 -19.34 -9.72
C ARG A 141 1.80 -18.35 -10.79
N LEU A 142 1.42 -17.09 -10.59
CA LEU A 142 1.91 -16.00 -11.43
C LEU A 142 3.36 -15.65 -11.05
N THR A 143 4.21 -15.49 -12.07
CA THR A 143 5.49 -14.80 -11.86
C THR A 143 5.26 -13.33 -11.53
N ASP A 144 6.26 -12.64 -10.97
CA ASP A 144 6.16 -11.21 -10.67
C ASP A 144 5.85 -10.36 -11.91
N VAL A 145 6.32 -10.77 -13.09
CA VAL A 145 6.04 -10.08 -14.36
C VAL A 145 4.58 -10.28 -14.76
N GLN A 146 4.08 -11.51 -14.69
CA GLN A 146 2.68 -11.83 -15.00
C GLN A 146 1.72 -11.13 -14.04
N ALA A 147 2.00 -11.17 -12.73
CA ALA A 147 1.21 -10.47 -11.71
C ALA A 147 1.12 -8.95 -11.98
N ARG A 148 2.23 -8.31 -12.35
CA ARG A 148 2.23 -6.90 -12.75
C ARG A 148 1.41 -6.64 -14.03
N ARG A 149 1.45 -7.55 -15.01
CA ARG A 149 0.63 -7.44 -16.23
C ARG A 149 -0.87 -7.56 -15.92
N CYS A 150 -1.25 -8.55 -15.09
CA CYS A 150 -2.63 -8.72 -14.64
C CYS A 150 -3.14 -7.50 -13.88
N LYS A 151 -2.35 -6.99 -12.91
CA LYS A 151 -2.69 -5.77 -12.15
C LYS A 151 -2.92 -4.56 -13.07
N ARG A 152 -2.09 -4.38 -14.11
CA ARG A 152 -2.24 -3.28 -15.06
C ARG A 152 -3.48 -3.39 -15.94
N LYS A 153 -4.02 -4.58 -16.15
CA LYS A 153 -5.26 -4.80 -16.91
C LYS A 153 -6.51 -4.68 -16.04
N LEU A 154 -6.45 -5.06 -14.76
CA LEU A 154 -7.61 -5.11 -13.87
C LEU A 154 -8.33 -3.76 -13.75
N THR A 155 -7.62 -2.71 -13.36
CA THR A 155 -8.26 -1.40 -13.10
C THR A 155 -8.85 -0.78 -14.37
N PRO A 156 -8.14 -0.71 -15.51
CA PRO A 156 -8.72 -0.19 -16.75
C PRO A 156 -9.94 -1.00 -17.22
N TYR A 157 -9.87 -2.33 -17.12
CA TYR A 157 -10.99 -3.21 -17.46
C TYR A 157 -12.25 -2.87 -16.64
N LEU A 158 -12.10 -2.75 -15.30
CA LEU A 158 -13.21 -2.41 -14.42
C LEU A 158 -13.74 -0.99 -14.68
N GLN A 159 -12.87 -0.04 -15.03
CA GLN A 159 -13.27 1.31 -15.42
C GLN A 159 -14.08 1.33 -16.71
N GLU A 160 -13.64 0.61 -17.73
CA GLU A 160 -14.35 0.48 -19.02
C GLU A 160 -15.76 -0.14 -18.84
N LYS A 161 -15.89 -1.10 -17.92
CA LYS A 161 -17.18 -1.73 -17.59
C LYS A 161 -18.04 -0.91 -16.62
N GLY A 162 -17.57 0.23 -16.13
CA GLY A 162 -18.29 1.02 -15.11
C GLY A 162 -18.38 0.32 -13.75
N LEU A 163 -17.44 -0.60 -13.45
CA LEU A 163 -17.41 -1.44 -12.24
C LEU A 163 -16.31 -1.04 -11.26
N ALA A 164 -15.48 -0.08 -11.63
CA ALA A 164 -14.43 0.41 -10.75
C ALA A 164 -15.03 1.12 -9.53
N ASP A 165 -14.68 0.65 -8.37
CA ASP A 165 -15.11 1.18 -7.08
C ASP A 165 -13.91 1.61 -6.23
N THR A 166 -14.17 2.34 -5.14
CA THR A 166 -13.14 2.87 -4.24
C THR A 166 -13.52 2.65 -2.78
N GLY A 167 -12.56 2.82 -1.89
CA GLY A 167 -12.83 2.89 -0.46
C GLY A 167 -12.99 1.54 0.23
N TYR A 168 -12.24 0.51 -0.19
CA TYR A 168 -12.21 -0.75 0.56
C TYR A 168 -11.79 -0.53 2.02
N CYS A 169 -12.51 -1.17 2.93
CA CYS A 169 -12.19 -1.26 4.34
C CYS A 169 -12.40 -2.70 4.84
N GLY A 170 -11.32 -3.37 5.23
CA GLY A 170 -11.38 -4.68 5.89
C GLY A 170 -11.31 -4.59 7.42
N LEU A 171 -11.05 -3.40 7.97
CA LEU A 171 -10.87 -3.19 9.40
C LEU A 171 -12.20 -3.16 10.16
N SER A 172 -12.29 -3.96 11.22
CA SER A 172 -13.22 -3.71 12.31
C SER A 172 -12.58 -2.78 13.35
N ASN A 173 -13.39 -2.12 14.18
CA ASN A 173 -12.90 -1.27 15.27
C ASN A 173 -12.03 -2.04 16.27
N ALA A 174 -12.37 -3.30 16.55
CA ALA A 174 -11.59 -4.15 17.46
C ALA A 174 -10.20 -4.43 16.87
N LEU A 175 -10.13 -4.81 15.59
CA LEU A 175 -8.88 -5.10 14.90
C LEU A 175 -8.00 -3.84 14.76
N ALA A 176 -8.60 -2.70 14.44
CA ALA A 176 -7.88 -1.43 14.35
C ALA A 176 -7.23 -1.06 15.69
N ARG A 177 -7.98 -1.14 16.79
CA ARG A 177 -7.44 -0.89 18.14
C ARG A 177 -6.33 -1.87 18.53
N GLN A 178 -6.45 -3.14 18.13
CA GLN A 178 -5.39 -4.11 18.37
C GLN A 178 -4.11 -3.74 17.62
N VAL A 179 -4.21 -3.39 16.34
CA VAL A 179 -3.08 -2.95 15.52
C VAL A 179 -2.42 -1.69 16.11
N GLU A 180 -3.21 -0.71 16.54
CA GLU A 180 -2.69 0.50 17.18
C GLU A 180 -1.92 0.17 18.48
N LYS A 181 -2.48 -0.68 19.32
CA LYS A 181 -1.85 -1.12 20.57
C LYS A 181 -0.53 -1.84 20.34
N ASP A 182 -0.47 -2.72 19.36
CA ASP A 182 0.73 -3.51 19.04
C ASP A 182 1.90 -2.62 18.60
N TRP A 183 1.61 -1.49 17.94
CA TRP A 183 2.62 -0.57 17.44
C TRP A 183 2.80 0.69 18.27
N GLN A 184 2.01 0.88 19.32
CA GLN A 184 2.04 2.11 20.13
C GLN A 184 3.44 2.47 20.61
N ARG A 185 4.17 1.52 21.18
CA ARG A 185 5.52 1.77 21.72
C ARG A 185 6.50 2.21 20.64
N ASP A 186 6.53 1.54 19.49
CA ASP A 186 7.42 1.89 18.37
C ASP A 186 7.08 3.26 17.82
N ASN A 187 5.79 3.53 17.64
CA ASN A 187 5.27 4.79 17.15
C ASN A 187 5.63 5.96 18.07
N ASP A 188 5.46 5.81 19.38
CA ASP A 188 5.77 6.86 20.35
C ASP A 188 7.27 7.14 20.40
N VAL A 189 8.12 6.09 20.35
CA VAL A 189 9.58 6.25 20.23
C VAL A 189 9.95 7.01 18.97
N PHE A 190 9.39 6.63 17.83
CA PHE A 190 9.64 7.31 16.56
C PHE A 190 9.18 8.76 16.61
N ALA A 191 7.91 9.01 16.99
CA ALA A 191 7.31 10.34 16.99
C ALA A 191 8.03 11.30 17.93
N GLN A 192 8.40 10.83 19.11
CA GLN A 192 9.15 11.63 20.09
C GLN A 192 10.53 12.05 19.57
N GLN A 193 11.22 11.15 18.86
CA GLN A 193 12.56 11.46 18.32
C GLN A 193 12.53 12.41 17.11
N VAL A 194 11.51 12.31 16.25
CA VAL A 194 11.50 13.06 14.97
C VAL A 194 10.62 14.30 14.99
N TRP A 195 9.53 14.29 15.77
CA TRP A 195 8.58 15.43 15.86
C TRP A 195 8.53 16.07 17.24
N GLN A 196 9.14 15.45 18.27
CA GLN A 196 9.07 15.90 19.68
C GLN A 196 7.63 15.96 20.20
N LYS A 197 6.77 15.10 19.68
CA LYS A 197 5.34 15.00 20.01
C LYS A 197 4.92 13.54 20.12
N PRO A 198 3.91 13.22 20.93
CA PRO A 198 3.31 11.89 20.92
C PRO A 198 2.70 11.53 19.55
N TRP A 199 2.79 10.25 19.17
CA TRP A 199 2.19 9.76 17.92
C TRP A 199 0.73 10.15 17.76
N LYS A 200 -0.07 10.00 18.84
CA LYS A 200 -1.50 10.33 18.86
C LYS A 200 -1.82 11.80 18.59
N GLU A 201 -0.88 12.71 18.83
CA GLU A 201 -1.08 14.13 18.48
C GLU A 201 -0.81 14.38 17.00
N VAL A 202 0.25 13.73 16.45
CA VAL A 202 0.60 13.84 15.03
C VAL A 202 -0.48 13.24 14.14
N PHE A 203 -1.08 12.13 14.58
CA PHE A 203 -2.13 11.39 13.87
C PHE A 203 -3.50 11.50 14.55
N ALA A 204 -3.82 12.67 15.15
CA ALA A 204 -5.03 12.84 15.95
C ALA A 204 -6.34 12.51 15.21
N ALA A 205 -6.38 12.72 13.88
CA ALA A 205 -7.54 12.39 13.06
C ALA A 205 -7.64 10.89 12.69
N ASP A 206 -6.55 10.14 12.88
CA ASP A 206 -6.45 8.74 12.46
C ASP A 206 -6.48 7.77 13.65
N VAL A 207 -5.87 8.14 14.78
CA VAL A 207 -5.84 7.31 16.00
C VAL A 207 -7.21 7.28 16.64
N GLY A 208 -7.71 6.07 16.91
CA GLY A 208 -9.04 5.87 17.47
C GLY A 208 -10.20 6.10 16.49
N ARG A 209 -9.89 6.32 15.21
CA ARG A 209 -10.91 6.43 14.17
C ARG A 209 -11.77 5.17 14.10
N GLU A 210 -13.06 5.35 13.90
CA GLU A 210 -13.97 4.23 13.66
C GLU A 210 -13.90 3.74 12.21
N PHE A 211 -14.03 2.42 12.06
CA PHE A 211 -14.01 1.73 10.78
C PHE A 211 -15.29 0.91 10.62
N THR A 212 -15.84 0.95 9.42
CA THR A 212 -16.96 0.09 9.00
C THR A 212 -16.45 -0.84 7.91
N PRO A 213 -16.24 -2.13 8.19
CA PRO A 213 -15.77 -3.06 7.18
C PRO A 213 -16.82 -3.22 6.08
N ASN A 214 -16.35 -3.20 4.83
CA ASN A 214 -17.18 -3.37 3.63
C ASN A 214 -16.69 -4.52 2.73
N ASP A 215 -15.83 -5.40 3.25
CA ASP A 215 -15.44 -6.62 2.54
C ASP A 215 -16.67 -7.47 2.23
N PHE A 216 -16.76 -8.02 1.02
CA PHE A 216 -17.90 -8.82 0.59
C PHE A 216 -18.09 -10.12 1.36
N ASP A 217 -17.07 -10.62 2.04
CA ASP A 217 -17.23 -11.76 2.95
C ASP A 217 -18.01 -11.35 4.22
N ILE A 218 -18.02 -10.06 4.57
CA ILE A 218 -18.70 -9.49 5.74
C ILE A 218 -20.01 -8.81 5.32
N ALA A 219 -19.94 -7.90 4.36
CA ALA A 219 -21.08 -7.06 3.94
C ALA A 219 -22.13 -7.81 3.08
N LYS A 220 -21.81 -9.01 2.56
CA LYS A 220 -22.70 -9.87 1.76
C LYS A 220 -23.50 -9.08 0.72
N PRO A 221 -22.92 -8.75 -0.43
CA PRO A 221 -23.59 -7.95 -1.45
C PRO A 221 -24.86 -8.64 -1.96
N ASP A 222 -25.76 -7.86 -2.56
CA ASP A 222 -26.98 -8.37 -3.18
C ASP A 222 -26.70 -9.37 -4.33
N GLU A 223 -27.72 -10.11 -4.74
CA GLU A 223 -27.61 -11.16 -5.75
C GLU A 223 -27.12 -10.63 -7.11
N ARG A 224 -27.55 -9.43 -7.49
CA ARG A 224 -27.12 -8.78 -8.73
C ARG A 224 -25.63 -8.51 -8.71
N THR A 225 -25.13 -7.91 -7.63
CA THR A 225 -23.71 -7.63 -7.44
C THR A 225 -22.88 -8.92 -7.39
N GLN A 226 -23.40 -9.99 -6.76
CA GLN A 226 -22.74 -11.30 -6.74
C GLN A 226 -22.65 -11.91 -8.15
N THR A 227 -23.73 -11.88 -8.91
CA THR A 227 -23.77 -12.37 -10.29
C THR A 227 -22.78 -11.61 -11.16
N GLN A 228 -22.78 -10.29 -11.05
CA GLN A 228 -21.84 -9.43 -11.77
C GLN A 228 -20.38 -9.74 -11.40
N ARG A 229 -20.10 -9.95 -10.11
CA ARG A 229 -18.75 -10.35 -9.65
C ARG A 229 -18.31 -11.67 -10.28
N HIS A 230 -19.17 -12.71 -10.25
CA HIS A 230 -18.86 -14.00 -10.84
C HIS A 230 -18.58 -13.91 -12.34
N GLN A 231 -19.38 -13.12 -13.07
CA GLN A 231 -19.15 -12.90 -14.51
C GLN A 231 -17.83 -12.18 -14.75
N THR A 232 -17.55 -11.12 -13.97
CA THR A 232 -16.30 -10.37 -14.06
C THR A 232 -15.09 -11.25 -13.77
N VAL A 233 -15.17 -12.13 -12.76
CA VAL A 233 -14.09 -13.09 -12.44
C VAL A 233 -13.80 -14.00 -13.63
N LYS A 234 -14.83 -14.53 -14.33
CA LYS A 234 -14.64 -15.37 -15.52
C LYS A 234 -13.92 -14.62 -16.65
N GLU A 235 -14.33 -13.37 -16.91
CA GLU A 235 -13.75 -12.54 -17.97
C GLU A 235 -12.28 -12.16 -17.66
N ILE A 236 -11.98 -11.84 -16.40
CA ILE A 236 -10.60 -11.57 -15.96
C ILE A 236 -9.74 -12.85 -16.02
N MET A 237 -10.29 -14.01 -15.62
CA MET A 237 -9.56 -15.28 -15.71
C MET A 237 -9.14 -15.61 -17.14
N ALA A 238 -10.01 -15.40 -18.15
CA ALA A 238 -9.63 -15.58 -19.55
C ALA A 238 -8.42 -14.71 -19.92
N SER A 239 -8.43 -13.42 -19.54
CA SER A 239 -7.28 -12.53 -19.76
C SER A 239 -6.02 -12.96 -18.99
N VAL A 240 -6.16 -13.54 -17.81
CA VAL A 240 -5.04 -14.08 -17.02
C VAL A 240 -4.45 -15.32 -17.68
N GLU A 241 -5.28 -16.19 -18.22
CA GLU A 241 -4.83 -17.39 -18.94
C GLU A 241 -4.02 -17.02 -20.18
N ASP A 242 -4.45 -16.03 -20.94
CA ASP A 242 -3.67 -15.47 -22.04
C ASP A 242 -2.29 -14.96 -21.58
N ILE A 243 -2.25 -14.22 -20.46
CA ILE A 243 -0.97 -13.73 -19.91
C ILE A 243 -0.07 -14.87 -19.46
N MET A 244 -0.65 -15.95 -18.92
CA MET A 244 0.12 -17.11 -18.45
C MET A 244 0.63 -17.96 -19.61
N ALA A 245 -0.11 -18.06 -20.70
CA ALA A 245 0.28 -18.81 -21.90
C ALA A 245 1.48 -18.19 -22.64
N TYR A 246 1.67 -16.87 -22.52
CA TYR A 246 2.81 -16.17 -23.13
C TYR A 246 3.89 -15.90 -22.07
N PRO A 247 4.95 -16.72 -22.02
CA PRO A 247 6.08 -16.43 -21.15
C PRO A 247 6.65 -15.06 -21.48
N ALA A 248 6.99 -14.28 -20.46
CA ALA A 248 7.68 -13.02 -20.67
C ALA A 248 8.94 -13.26 -21.50
N ALA A 249 9.13 -12.50 -22.58
CA ALA A 249 10.42 -12.47 -23.26
C ALA A 249 11.51 -12.24 -22.19
N PRO A 250 12.65 -12.93 -22.28
CA PRO A 250 13.74 -12.73 -21.33
C PRO A 250 14.08 -11.24 -21.33
N THR A 251 14.08 -10.65 -20.13
CA THR A 251 14.53 -9.27 -19.92
C THR A 251 16.04 -9.28 -20.22
N ILE A 252 16.44 -8.66 -21.33
CA ILE A 252 17.83 -8.38 -21.67
C ILE A 252 18.40 -7.41 -20.64
#